data_57e7cca048a9cdfc575724f2729e51b9
#
_entry.id   57e7cca048a9cdfc575724f2729e51b9
#
_cell.length_a   1.000
_cell.length_b   1.000
_cell.length_c   1.000
_cell.angle_alpha   90.00
_cell.angle_beta   90.00
_cell.angle_gamma   90.00
#
_symmetry.space_group_name_H-M   'P 1'
#
loop_
_entity.id
_entity.type
_entity.pdbx_description
1 polymer ?
#
loop_
_entity_poly.entity_id
_entity_poly.type
_entity_poly.pdbx_seq_one_letter_code
_entity_poly.pdbx_strand_id
1 'polypeptide(L)'
;MGRLTHLTAGEINSQRIANALYWAAQWGHIVLLKGAYTVIADPGGRVAVLPFANPVLATAGSGDVLSVAILAMLAQGLPAFEAAVCGAYLHGQAGLLILRSGTPAGAVAQDLIARFPEALGQLYWVQALGRT
;
A
#
# COMPACT_ATOMS: atom_id res chain seq x y z
N MET A 1 0.45 -11.66 8.64
CA MET A 1 0.46 -12.84 7.74
C MET A 1 0.93 -14.08 8.50
N GLY A 2 2.16 -14.19 8.98
CA GLY A 2 2.68 -15.41 9.63
C GLY A 2 1.79 -16.00 10.72
N ARG A 3 1.18 -15.19 11.60
CA ARG A 3 0.25 -15.67 12.63
C ARG A 3 -1.03 -16.30 12.09
N LEU A 4 -1.48 -15.89 10.89
CA LEU A 4 -2.70 -16.40 10.26
C LEU A 4 -2.44 -17.62 9.39
N THR A 5 -1.22 -17.78 8.88
CA THR A 5 -0.86 -18.80 7.90
C THR A 5 0.03 -19.89 8.48
N HIS A 6 0.57 -19.68 9.68
CA HIS A 6 1.63 -20.49 10.31
C HIS A 6 2.94 -20.57 9.50
N LEU A 7 3.09 -19.74 8.46
CA LEU A 7 4.31 -19.63 7.66
C LEU A 7 5.32 -18.70 8.33
N THR A 8 6.58 -18.99 8.14
CA THR A 8 7.68 -18.10 8.55
C THR A 8 7.73 -16.84 7.67
N ALA A 9 8.36 -15.79 8.15
CA ALA A 9 8.58 -14.58 7.37
C ALA A 9 9.39 -14.86 6.09
N GLY A 10 10.35 -15.81 6.14
CA GLY A 10 11.14 -16.23 4.98
C GLY A 10 10.28 -16.88 3.91
N GLU A 11 9.42 -17.82 4.27
CA GLU A 11 8.50 -18.49 3.36
C GLU A 11 7.52 -17.52 2.70
N ILE A 12 7.00 -16.57 3.47
CA ILE A 12 6.11 -15.53 2.93
C ILE A 12 6.86 -14.65 1.94
N ASN A 13 8.07 -14.21 2.29
CA ASN A 13 8.81 -13.25 1.49
C ASN A 13 9.44 -13.86 0.23
N SER A 14 9.75 -15.16 0.23
CA SER A 14 10.31 -15.85 -0.95
C SER A 14 9.33 -15.94 -2.12
N GLN A 15 8.02 -15.95 -1.85
CA GLN A 15 6.97 -16.10 -2.85
C GLN A 15 5.78 -15.16 -2.57
N ARG A 16 6.04 -13.85 -2.41
CA ARG A 16 5.04 -12.86 -1.96
C ARG A 16 3.78 -12.85 -2.82
N ILE A 17 3.91 -12.87 -4.15
CA ILE A 17 2.77 -12.84 -5.08
C ILE A 17 1.96 -14.13 -4.96
N ALA A 18 2.61 -15.29 -5.00
CA ALA A 18 1.93 -16.57 -4.89
C ALA A 18 1.21 -16.72 -3.54
N ASN A 19 1.86 -16.33 -2.45
CA ASN A 19 1.25 -16.32 -1.13
C ASN A 19 0.05 -15.38 -1.03
N ALA A 20 0.14 -14.17 -1.57
CA ALA A 20 -0.97 -13.23 -1.54
C ALA A 20 -2.19 -13.76 -2.31
N LEU A 21 -1.98 -14.29 -3.52
CA LEU A 21 -3.04 -14.89 -4.34
C LEU A 21 -3.66 -16.11 -3.69
N TYR A 22 -2.84 -17.04 -3.19
CA TYR A 22 -3.32 -18.26 -2.53
C TYR A 22 -4.21 -17.92 -1.33
N TRP A 23 -3.74 -17.04 -0.44
CA TRP A 23 -4.50 -16.72 0.76
C TRP A 23 -5.70 -15.82 0.48
N ALA A 24 -5.67 -14.98 -0.55
CA ALA A 24 -6.84 -14.24 -1.00
C ALA A 24 -7.96 -15.19 -1.44
N ALA A 25 -7.62 -16.21 -2.24
CA ALA A 25 -8.57 -17.23 -2.68
C ALA A 25 -9.09 -18.07 -1.49
N GLN A 26 -8.19 -18.51 -0.57
CA GLN A 26 -8.59 -19.34 0.58
C GLN A 26 -9.53 -18.61 1.55
N TRP A 27 -9.29 -17.33 1.79
CA TRP A 27 -10.08 -16.55 2.75
C TRP A 27 -11.29 -15.86 2.11
N GLY A 28 -11.38 -15.82 0.78
CA GLY A 28 -12.42 -15.07 0.07
C GLY A 28 -12.33 -13.57 0.28
N HIS A 29 -11.13 -13.05 0.59
CA HIS A 29 -10.89 -11.65 0.92
C HIS A 29 -9.69 -11.09 0.18
N ILE A 30 -9.66 -9.74 0.07
CA ILE A 30 -8.47 -9.06 -0.43
C ILE A 30 -7.36 -9.17 0.60
N VAL A 31 -6.20 -9.63 0.15
CA VAL A 31 -4.98 -9.73 0.94
C VAL A 31 -4.01 -8.65 0.51
N LEU A 32 -3.64 -7.78 1.46
CA LEU A 32 -2.56 -6.81 1.29
C LEU A 32 -1.34 -7.26 2.11
N LEU A 33 -0.28 -7.64 1.41
CA LEU A 33 0.99 -8.05 2.01
C LEU A 33 1.96 -6.87 2.01
N LYS A 34 1.90 -6.06 3.09
CA LYS A 34 2.72 -4.86 3.27
C LYS A 34 4.22 -5.18 3.30
N GLY A 35 5.03 -4.29 2.76
CA GLY A 35 6.50 -4.36 2.74
C GLY A 35 7.07 -3.62 1.55
N ALA A 36 8.37 -3.79 1.31
CA ALA A 36 8.94 -3.40 0.03
C ALA A 36 8.18 -4.09 -1.09
N TYR A 37 7.76 -3.31 -2.10
CA TYR A 37 6.90 -3.80 -3.18
C TYR A 37 5.64 -4.47 -2.64
N THR A 38 4.84 -3.72 -1.87
CA THR A 38 3.56 -4.20 -1.31
C THR A 38 2.74 -4.92 -2.38
N VAL A 39 2.29 -6.13 -2.07
CA VAL A 39 1.46 -6.96 -2.96
C VAL A 39 0.02 -6.92 -2.48
N ILE A 40 -0.91 -6.74 -3.40
CA ILE A 40 -2.35 -6.77 -3.15
C ILE A 40 -2.95 -7.81 -4.09
N ALA A 41 -3.72 -8.75 -3.55
CA ALA A 41 -4.38 -9.79 -4.32
C ALA A 41 -5.86 -9.89 -3.95
N ASP A 42 -6.72 -10.20 -4.92
CA ASP A 42 -8.12 -10.51 -4.68
C ASP A 42 -8.43 -12.01 -4.86
N PRO A 43 -9.58 -12.48 -4.36
CA PRO A 43 -9.98 -13.89 -4.52
C PRO A 43 -10.19 -14.32 -5.97
N GLY A 44 -10.44 -13.38 -6.88
CA GLY A 44 -10.62 -13.63 -8.32
C GLY A 44 -9.32 -13.77 -9.10
N GLY A 45 -8.15 -13.65 -8.43
CA GLY A 45 -6.85 -13.83 -9.06
C GLY A 45 -6.20 -12.56 -9.58
N ARG A 46 -6.81 -11.38 -9.39
CA ARG A 46 -6.15 -10.10 -9.70
C ARG A 46 -5.04 -9.84 -8.69
N VAL A 47 -3.92 -9.32 -9.17
CA VAL A 47 -2.80 -8.92 -8.32
C VAL A 47 -2.24 -7.57 -8.76
N ALA A 48 -1.89 -6.75 -7.78
CA ALA A 48 -1.14 -5.51 -7.98
C ALA A 48 0.12 -5.54 -7.10
N VAL A 49 1.23 -5.06 -7.67
CA VAL A 49 2.49 -4.87 -6.95
C VAL A 49 2.84 -3.39 -7.00
N LEU A 50 3.00 -2.77 -5.85
CA LEU A 50 3.28 -1.34 -5.78
C LEU A 50 4.78 -1.07 -5.92
N PRO A 51 5.18 -0.05 -6.70
CA PRO A 51 6.59 0.21 -7.03
C PRO A 51 7.33 0.98 -5.92
N PHE A 52 7.07 0.63 -4.64
CA PHE A 52 7.66 1.34 -3.51
C PHE A 52 8.51 0.41 -2.64
N ALA A 53 9.79 0.77 -2.48
CA ALA A 53 10.71 0.20 -1.51
C ALA A 53 11.33 1.37 -0.73
N ASN A 54 10.63 1.84 0.31
CA ASN A 54 10.98 3.06 1.03
C ASN A 54 11.06 2.79 2.54
N PRO A 55 12.22 3.02 3.19
CA PRO A 55 12.39 2.78 4.63
C PRO A 55 11.47 3.65 5.51
N VAL A 56 11.06 4.83 5.06
CA VAL A 56 10.09 5.68 5.76
C VAL A 56 8.78 4.92 6.05
N LEU A 57 8.38 4.02 5.17
CA LEU A 57 7.16 3.21 5.34
C LEU A 57 7.31 2.07 6.37
N ALA A 58 8.50 1.85 6.90
CA ALA A 58 8.75 0.88 7.97
C ALA A 58 8.56 1.47 9.38
N THR A 59 8.25 2.76 9.49
CA THR A 59 7.99 3.46 10.76
C THR A 59 6.78 2.87 11.49
N ALA A 60 6.86 2.82 12.83
CA ALA A 60 5.75 2.41 13.68
C ALA A 60 4.51 3.29 13.42
N GLY A 61 3.32 2.66 13.38
CA GLY A 61 2.07 3.36 13.05
C GLY A 61 1.80 3.56 11.55
N SER A 62 2.79 3.35 10.66
CA SER A 62 2.57 3.51 9.21
C SER A 62 1.55 2.51 8.64
N GLY A 63 1.34 1.37 9.30
CA GLY A 63 0.32 0.40 8.94
C GLY A 63 -1.10 0.92 9.22
N ASP A 64 -1.27 1.65 10.32
CA ASP A 64 -2.56 2.26 10.68
C ASP A 64 -2.90 3.38 9.70
N VAL A 65 -1.92 4.21 9.34
CA VAL A 65 -2.07 5.24 8.30
C VAL A 65 -2.48 4.61 6.96
N LEU A 66 -1.85 3.49 6.56
CA LEU A 66 -2.25 2.74 5.37
C LEU A 66 -3.70 2.27 5.44
N SER A 67 -4.10 1.70 6.57
CA SER A 67 -5.48 1.21 6.77
C SER A 67 -6.49 2.33 6.65
N VAL A 68 -6.21 3.50 7.23
CA VAL A 68 -7.08 4.69 7.13
C VAL A 68 -7.13 5.22 5.69
N ALA A 69 -6.00 5.22 4.96
CA ALA A 69 -5.99 5.62 3.56
C ALA A 69 -6.88 4.71 2.69
N ILE A 70 -6.81 3.39 2.90
CA ILE A 70 -7.69 2.43 2.21
C ILE A 70 -9.16 2.65 2.60
N LEU A 71 -9.44 2.84 3.88
CA LEU A 71 -10.80 3.12 4.36
C LEU A 71 -11.38 4.39 3.73
N ALA A 72 -10.58 5.44 3.58
CA ALA A 72 -10.99 6.67 2.92
C ALA A 72 -11.36 6.44 1.44
N MET A 73 -10.65 5.56 0.74
CA MET A 73 -10.97 5.19 -0.65
C MET A 73 -12.28 4.37 -0.72
N LEU A 74 -12.47 3.43 0.21
CA LEU A 74 -13.72 2.68 0.33
C LEU A 74 -14.91 3.61 0.61
N ALA A 75 -14.74 4.57 1.51
CA ALA A 75 -15.79 5.55 1.86
C ALA A 75 -16.17 6.46 0.67
N GLN A 76 -15.28 6.64 -0.30
CA GLN A 76 -15.54 7.34 -1.55
C GLN A 76 -16.21 6.45 -2.62
N GLY A 77 -16.51 5.19 -2.30
CA GLY A 77 -17.22 4.28 -3.18
C GLY A 77 -16.34 3.46 -4.13
N LEU A 78 -15.02 3.45 -3.96
CA LEU A 78 -14.18 2.56 -4.76
C LEU A 78 -14.45 1.10 -4.39
N PRO A 79 -14.48 0.18 -5.37
CA PRO A 79 -14.49 -1.26 -5.09
C PRO A 79 -13.28 -1.66 -4.25
N ALA A 80 -13.41 -2.72 -3.47
CA ALA A 80 -12.44 -3.03 -2.42
C ALA A 80 -10.99 -3.26 -2.91
N PHE A 81 -10.81 -3.89 -4.08
CA PHE A 81 -9.46 -4.10 -4.64
C PHE A 81 -8.85 -2.77 -5.08
N GLU A 82 -9.60 -1.95 -5.80
CA GLU A 82 -9.20 -0.62 -6.27
C GLU A 82 -8.92 0.32 -5.10
N ALA A 83 -9.73 0.27 -4.05
CA ALA A 83 -9.52 1.04 -2.82
C ALA A 83 -8.21 0.64 -2.12
N ALA A 84 -7.92 -0.67 -2.04
CA ALA A 84 -6.67 -1.17 -1.47
C ALA A 84 -5.45 -0.72 -2.29
N VAL A 85 -5.53 -0.80 -3.62
CA VAL A 85 -4.45 -0.37 -4.52
C VAL A 85 -4.25 1.15 -4.42
N CYS A 86 -5.32 1.94 -4.52
CA CYS A 86 -5.25 3.40 -4.49
C CYS A 86 -4.73 3.90 -3.13
N GLY A 87 -5.29 3.42 -2.02
CA GLY A 87 -4.86 3.81 -0.68
C GLY A 87 -3.39 3.44 -0.41
N ALA A 88 -2.96 2.25 -0.83
CA ALA A 88 -1.57 1.83 -0.68
C ALA A 88 -0.62 2.59 -1.62
N TYR A 89 -1.06 2.99 -2.80
CA TYR A 89 -0.29 3.84 -3.70
C TYR A 89 -0.08 5.24 -3.09
N LEU A 90 -1.14 5.87 -2.59
CA LEU A 90 -1.05 7.17 -1.92
C LEU A 90 -0.13 7.13 -0.69
N HIS A 91 -0.22 6.07 0.10
CA HIS A 91 0.69 5.85 1.22
C HIS A 91 2.16 5.73 0.77
N GLY A 92 2.41 5.02 -0.34
CA GLY A 92 3.74 4.92 -0.95
C GLY A 92 4.27 6.27 -1.45
N GLN A 93 3.44 7.04 -2.14
CA GLN A 93 3.77 8.39 -2.63
C GLN A 93 4.06 9.36 -1.48
N ALA A 94 3.25 9.35 -0.43
CA ALA A 94 3.51 10.16 0.77
C ALA A 94 4.90 9.86 1.36
N GLY A 95 5.28 8.57 1.42
CA GLY A 95 6.62 8.17 1.85
C GLY A 95 7.72 8.67 0.92
N LEU A 96 7.52 8.67 -0.41
CA LEU A 96 8.48 9.24 -1.36
C LEU A 96 8.64 10.76 -1.19
N LEU A 97 7.56 11.48 -0.92
CA LEU A 97 7.61 12.92 -0.66
C LEU A 97 8.44 13.24 0.57
N ILE A 98 8.31 12.45 1.64
CA ILE A 98 9.15 12.59 2.84
C ILE A 98 10.62 12.31 2.49
N LEU A 99 10.90 11.23 1.76
CA LEU A 99 12.26 10.87 1.38
C LEU A 99 12.94 11.97 0.54
N ARG A 100 12.19 12.63 -0.36
CA ARG A 100 12.68 13.74 -1.19
C ARG A 100 12.94 15.02 -0.39
N SER A 101 12.28 15.22 0.75
CA SER A 101 12.48 16.39 1.61
C SER A 101 13.74 16.31 2.51
N GLY A 102 14.53 15.23 2.40
CA GLY A 102 15.92 15.23 2.84
C GLY A 102 16.32 14.23 3.93
N THR A 103 15.41 13.65 4.71
CA THR A 103 15.80 12.69 5.76
C THR A 103 14.80 11.54 5.92
N PRO A 104 15.22 10.31 5.59
CA PRO A 104 14.41 9.13 5.92
C PRO A 104 14.43 8.80 7.42
N ALA A 105 15.47 9.27 8.14
CA ALA A 105 15.61 9.04 9.57
C ALA A 105 14.80 10.08 10.36
N GLY A 106 14.02 9.59 11.33
CA GLY A 106 13.18 10.45 12.20
C GLY A 106 11.76 10.71 11.70
N ALA A 107 11.40 10.23 10.51
CA ALA A 107 10.02 10.33 10.04
C ALA A 107 9.08 9.49 10.93
N VAL A 108 7.95 10.07 11.30
CA VAL A 108 6.89 9.41 12.06
C VAL A 108 5.62 9.23 11.21
N ALA A 109 4.70 8.38 11.67
CA ALA A 109 3.48 8.08 10.92
C ALA A 109 2.64 9.33 10.57
N GLN A 110 2.64 10.34 11.43
CA GLN A 110 1.94 11.61 11.20
C GLN A 110 2.48 12.39 10.00
N ASP A 111 3.77 12.27 9.69
CA ASP A 111 4.36 12.92 8.53
C ASP A 111 3.79 12.37 7.23
N LEU A 112 3.44 11.07 7.19
CA LEU A 112 2.75 10.47 6.04
C LEU A 112 1.38 11.11 5.82
N ILE A 113 0.61 11.34 6.88
CA ILE A 113 -0.72 11.95 6.79
C ILE A 113 -0.61 13.36 6.21
N ALA A 114 0.37 14.14 6.66
CA ALA A 114 0.60 15.50 6.18
C ALA A 114 0.94 15.58 4.68
N ARG A 115 1.43 14.50 4.09
CA ARG A 115 1.78 14.42 2.67
C ARG A 115 0.65 13.90 1.76
N PHE A 116 -0.45 13.39 2.28
CA PHE A 116 -1.54 12.89 1.44
C PHE A 116 -2.14 13.94 0.50
N PRO A 117 -2.40 15.20 0.89
CA PRO A 117 -2.91 16.20 -0.05
C PRO A 117 -1.99 16.42 -1.24
N GLU A 118 -0.69 16.46 -1.01
CA GLU A 118 0.32 16.62 -2.08
C GLU A 118 0.37 15.37 -2.96
N ALA A 119 0.37 14.17 -2.36
CA ALA A 119 0.34 12.90 -3.09
C ALA A 119 -0.89 12.77 -3.99
N LEU A 120 -2.07 13.17 -3.51
CA LEU A 120 -3.31 13.23 -4.30
C LEU A 120 -3.19 14.24 -5.43
N GLY A 121 -2.68 15.43 -5.17
CA GLY A 121 -2.48 16.47 -6.18
C GLY A 121 -1.65 15.99 -7.36
N GLN A 122 -0.56 15.23 -7.11
CA GLN A 122 0.27 14.66 -8.17
C GLN A 122 -0.51 13.69 -9.08
N LEU A 123 -1.44 12.91 -8.55
CA LEU A 123 -2.28 12.01 -9.35
C LEU A 123 -3.25 12.76 -10.25
N TYR A 124 -3.85 13.84 -9.77
CA TYR A 124 -4.74 14.69 -10.59
C TYR A 124 -4.00 15.33 -11.76
N TRP A 125 -2.76 15.80 -11.55
CA TRP A 125 -1.95 16.42 -12.61
C TRP A 125 -1.58 15.41 -13.70
N VAL A 126 -1.25 14.17 -13.35
CA VAL A 126 -0.95 13.12 -14.35
C VAL A 126 -2.16 12.85 -15.23
N GLN A 127 -3.36 12.82 -14.67
CA GLN A 127 -4.59 12.65 -15.46
C GLN A 127 -4.90 13.85 -16.36
N ALA A 128 -4.62 15.06 -15.92
CA ALA A 128 -4.85 16.27 -16.71
C ALA A 128 -3.90 16.37 -17.91
N LEU A 129 -2.65 15.96 -17.76
CA LEU A 129 -1.64 15.97 -18.83
C LEU A 129 -1.77 14.80 -19.81
N GLY A 130 -2.37 13.68 -19.40
CA GLY A 130 -2.58 12.51 -20.26
C GLY A 130 -3.85 12.58 -21.14
N ARG A 131 -4.58 13.69 -21.11
CA ARG A 131 -5.79 13.94 -21.93
C ARG A 131 -5.53 14.88 -23.10
N THR A 132 -4.29 15.22 -23.39
CA THR A 132 -3.87 15.91 -24.62
C THR A 132 -3.23 14.89 -25.55
#